data_d7262e104af0e59a15c2547c06ac03d7
#
_entry.id   d7262e104af0e59a15c2547c06ac03d7
#
_cell.length_a   1.000
_cell.length_b   1.000
_cell.length_c   1.000
_cell.angle_alpha   90.00
_cell.angle_beta   90.00
_cell.angle_gamma   90.00
#
_symmetry.space_group_name_H-M   'P 1'
#
loop_
_entity.id
_entity.type
_entity.pdbx_description
1 polymer ?
#
loop_
_entity_poly.entity_id
_entity_poly.type
_entity_poly.pdbx_seq_one_letter_code
_entity_poly.pdbx_strand_id
1 'polypeptide(L)'
;MRTVKYAGIQMSCTGSVQENIEKAERLVREAAADGAQIILLPELFENWYFCQERNYESYKLAKPLMENDAVLHFQKVAKELAVVLPISFYERDINVYYNSVAVIDADGSILGVYRKTHIPDDHYYQEKFYFTPGDTGFKVWDTRYGK
;
A
#
# COMPACT_ATOMS: atom_id res chain seq x y z
N MET A 1 -6.62 -26.35 14.54
CA MET A 1 -6.91 -24.92 14.26
C MET A 1 -5.66 -24.34 13.64
N ARG A 2 -5.77 -23.65 12.51
CA ARG A 2 -4.62 -23.02 11.85
C ARG A 2 -4.44 -21.61 12.44
N THR A 3 -3.24 -21.30 12.94
CA THR A 3 -2.90 -19.97 13.46
C THR A 3 -2.19 -19.18 12.36
N VAL A 4 -2.57 -17.93 12.14
CA VAL A 4 -1.92 -16.99 11.23
C VAL A 4 -1.39 -15.81 12.06
N LYS A 5 -0.12 -15.47 11.90
CA LYS A 5 0.51 -14.35 12.58
C LYS A 5 0.48 -13.10 11.69
N TYR A 6 -0.06 -12.01 12.23
CA TYR A 6 -0.10 -10.69 11.58
C TYR A 6 0.97 -9.78 12.16
N ALA A 7 1.47 -8.84 11.33
CA ALA A 7 2.25 -7.71 11.78
C ALA A 7 1.72 -6.42 11.18
N GLY A 8 1.60 -5.39 12.00
CA GLY A 8 1.39 -4.00 11.56
C GLY A 8 2.69 -3.22 11.72
N ILE A 9 3.18 -2.64 10.65
CA ILE A 9 4.40 -1.84 10.65
C ILE A 9 4.06 -0.38 11.02
N GLN A 10 4.82 0.18 11.94
CA GLN A 10 4.76 1.59 12.29
C GLN A 10 6.07 2.25 11.89
N MET A 11 6.01 3.27 11.02
CA MET A 11 7.20 4.00 10.58
C MET A 11 6.88 5.47 10.26
N SER A 12 7.89 6.32 10.38
CA SER A 12 7.86 7.67 9.83
C SER A 12 8.28 7.63 8.36
N CYS A 13 7.64 8.46 7.54
CA CYS A 13 7.97 8.60 6.12
C CYS A 13 8.67 9.94 5.85
N THR A 14 9.52 9.96 4.83
CA THR A 14 10.22 11.15 4.31
C THR A 14 9.66 11.55 2.95
N GLY A 15 10.18 12.62 2.35
CA GLY A 15 9.86 12.99 0.97
C GLY A 15 10.54 12.13 -0.10
N SER A 16 11.35 11.15 0.28
CA SER A 16 12.07 10.24 -0.63
C SER A 16 11.37 8.89 -0.71
N VAL A 17 10.79 8.60 -1.86
CA VAL A 17 10.16 7.30 -2.15
C VAL A 17 11.13 6.14 -1.91
N GLN A 18 12.36 6.28 -2.39
CA GLN A 18 13.37 5.24 -2.25
C GLN A 18 13.71 4.93 -0.79
N GLU A 19 13.95 5.97 0.03
CA GLU A 19 14.24 5.80 1.46
C GLU A 19 13.07 5.14 2.21
N ASN A 20 11.83 5.50 1.84
CA ASN A 20 10.64 4.93 2.46
C ASN A 20 10.47 3.45 2.10
N ILE A 21 10.70 3.08 0.84
CA ILE A 21 10.65 1.68 0.38
C ILE A 21 11.73 0.84 1.08
N GLU A 22 12.97 1.32 1.14
CA GLU A 22 14.08 0.62 1.81
C GLU A 22 13.82 0.43 3.31
N LYS A 23 13.29 1.46 3.97
CA LYS A 23 12.91 1.39 5.39
C LYS A 23 11.77 0.41 5.62
N ALA A 24 10.73 0.45 4.76
CA ALA A 24 9.59 -0.46 4.82
C ALA A 24 10.03 -1.91 4.60
N GLU A 25 10.89 -2.16 3.60
CA GLU A 25 11.43 -3.51 3.35
C GLU A 25 12.18 -4.06 4.56
N ARG A 26 13.07 -3.27 5.17
CA ARG A 26 13.79 -3.71 6.37
C ARG A 26 12.82 -4.14 7.48
N LEU A 27 11.78 -3.36 7.73
CA LEU A 27 10.79 -3.68 8.77
C LEU A 27 9.92 -4.90 8.40
N VAL A 28 9.58 -5.06 7.12
CA VAL A 28 8.89 -6.25 6.61
C VAL A 28 9.75 -7.49 6.81
N ARG A 29 11.05 -7.43 6.53
CA ARG A 29 11.99 -8.55 6.76
C ARG A 29 12.12 -8.90 8.23
N GLU A 30 12.18 -7.92 9.12
CA GLU A 30 12.18 -8.12 10.58
C GLU A 30 10.89 -8.83 11.02
N ALA A 31 9.71 -8.35 10.59
CA ALA A 31 8.44 -8.99 10.92
C ALA A 31 8.32 -10.41 10.37
N ALA A 32 8.79 -10.66 9.15
CA ALA A 32 8.80 -12.00 8.56
C ALA A 32 9.74 -12.95 9.31
N ALA A 33 10.92 -12.48 9.75
CA ALA A 33 11.85 -13.25 10.58
C ALA A 33 11.23 -13.62 11.93
N ASP A 34 10.37 -12.77 12.48
CA ASP A 34 9.56 -13.04 13.68
C ASP A 34 8.36 -13.99 13.41
N GLY A 35 8.21 -14.45 12.18
CA GLY A 35 7.20 -15.42 11.76
C GLY A 35 5.86 -14.81 11.33
N ALA A 36 5.79 -13.51 11.05
CA ALA A 36 4.59 -12.90 10.47
C ALA A 36 4.37 -13.43 9.05
N GLN A 37 3.11 -13.71 8.73
CA GLN A 37 2.68 -14.27 7.44
C GLN A 37 1.88 -13.26 6.60
N ILE A 38 1.22 -12.33 7.27
CA ILE A 38 0.53 -11.20 6.65
C ILE A 38 1.06 -9.93 7.32
N ILE A 39 1.62 -9.01 6.53
CA ILE A 39 2.30 -7.82 7.06
C ILE A 39 1.71 -6.58 6.39
N LEU A 40 1.20 -5.65 7.20
CA LEU A 40 0.57 -4.42 6.73
C LEU A 40 1.50 -3.23 6.97
N LEU A 41 1.76 -2.46 5.92
CA LEU A 41 2.47 -1.18 5.95
C LEU A 41 1.49 0.00 6.18
N PRO A 42 1.99 1.18 6.59
CA PRO A 42 1.13 2.35 6.72
C PRO A 42 0.49 2.78 5.39
N GLU A 43 -0.64 3.45 5.46
CA GLU A 43 -1.31 4.04 4.31
C GLU A 43 -0.39 5.06 3.62
N LEU A 44 -0.28 4.99 2.27
CA LEU A 44 0.50 5.91 1.43
C LEU A 44 1.97 6.07 1.86
N PHE A 45 2.57 5.03 2.41
CA PHE A 45 3.91 5.03 3.02
C PHE A 45 5.06 5.40 2.07
N GLU A 46 4.81 5.39 0.76
CA GLU A 46 5.82 5.76 -0.25
C GLU A 46 6.30 7.21 -0.08
N ASN A 47 5.46 8.06 0.50
CA ASN A 47 5.73 9.48 0.70
C ASN A 47 5.37 9.89 2.12
N TRP A 48 5.82 11.09 2.51
CA TRP A 48 5.17 11.76 3.62
C TRP A 48 3.67 11.95 3.29
N TYR A 49 2.82 12.10 4.28
CA TYR A 49 1.39 12.27 4.05
C TYR A 49 1.09 13.64 3.44
N PHE A 50 1.07 13.71 2.10
CA PHE A 50 0.92 14.95 1.32
C PHE A 50 -0.49 15.56 1.40
N CYS A 51 -1.50 14.81 1.86
CA CYS A 51 -2.88 15.28 1.95
C CYS A 51 -3.12 16.30 3.08
N GLN A 52 -2.08 16.70 3.82
CA GLN A 52 -2.17 17.77 4.82
C GLN A 52 -2.44 19.15 4.18
N GLU A 53 -2.08 19.32 2.92
CA GLU A 53 -2.27 20.55 2.16
C GLU A 53 -2.76 20.26 0.73
N ARG A 54 -3.25 21.28 0.02
CA ARG A 54 -3.63 21.19 -1.40
C ARG A 54 -2.48 21.66 -2.26
N ASN A 55 -1.75 20.72 -2.83
CA ASN A 55 -0.61 20.99 -3.69
C ASN A 55 -0.73 20.24 -5.01
N TYR A 56 -0.89 20.95 -6.12
CA TYR A 56 -1.00 20.35 -7.45
C TYR A 56 0.23 19.54 -7.87
N GLU A 57 1.42 19.88 -7.35
CA GLU A 57 2.64 19.12 -7.64
C GLU A 57 2.56 17.67 -7.12
N SER A 58 1.78 17.42 -6.07
CA SER A 58 1.61 16.08 -5.51
C SER A 58 0.90 15.10 -6.46
N TYR A 59 0.19 15.58 -7.48
CA TYR A 59 -0.37 14.70 -8.52
C TYR A 59 0.71 13.94 -9.30
N LYS A 60 1.94 14.44 -9.34
CA LYS A 60 3.08 13.77 -9.99
C LYS A 60 3.54 12.50 -9.25
N LEU A 61 3.12 12.34 -7.98
CA LEU A 61 3.43 11.15 -7.18
C LEU A 61 2.59 9.94 -7.60
N ALA A 62 1.43 10.19 -8.22
CA ALA A 62 0.53 9.12 -8.61
C ALA A 62 1.05 8.33 -9.80
N LYS A 63 1.01 7.00 -9.71
CA LYS A 63 1.45 6.09 -10.77
C LYS A 63 0.40 5.02 -11.07
N PRO A 64 0.35 4.51 -12.32
CA PRO A 64 -0.40 3.30 -12.60
C PRO A 64 0.10 2.12 -11.76
N LEU A 65 -0.79 1.17 -11.44
CA LEU A 65 -0.46 -0.01 -10.64
C LEU A 65 0.86 -0.68 -11.06
N MET A 66 1.01 -0.94 -12.35
CA MET A 66 2.16 -1.67 -12.92
C MET A 66 3.40 -0.79 -13.18
N GLU A 67 3.35 0.47 -12.78
CA GLU A 67 4.47 1.42 -12.84
C GLU A 67 4.83 1.94 -11.43
N ASN A 68 4.09 1.53 -10.41
CA ASN A 68 4.32 1.99 -9.04
C ASN A 68 5.52 1.29 -8.42
N ASP A 69 6.49 2.07 -7.92
CA ASP A 69 7.78 1.56 -7.43
C ASP A 69 7.61 0.63 -6.23
N ALA A 70 6.76 0.99 -5.26
CA ALA A 70 6.55 0.16 -4.08
C ALA A 70 5.83 -1.14 -4.44
N VAL A 71 4.79 -1.10 -5.27
CA VAL A 71 4.06 -2.32 -5.68
C VAL A 71 5.01 -3.30 -6.37
N LEU A 72 5.77 -2.84 -7.36
CA LEU A 72 6.72 -3.68 -8.11
C LEU A 72 7.85 -4.22 -7.22
N HIS A 73 8.32 -3.41 -6.27
CA HIS A 73 9.34 -3.80 -5.31
C HIS A 73 8.82 -4.89 -4.37
N PHE A 74 7.66 -4.66 -3.75
CA PHE A 74 7.10 -5.57 -2.76
C PHE A 74 6.52 -6.85 -3.35
N GLN A 75 6.23 -6.94 -4.65
CA GLN A 75 5.97 -8.22 -5.31
C GLN A 75 7.16 -9.19 -5.18
N LYS A 76 8.38 -8.68 -5.34
CA LYS A 76 9.60 -9.47 -5.22
C LYS A 76 9.85 -9.87 -3.76
N VAL A 77 9.67 -8.94 -2.83
CA VAL A 77 9.83 -9.18 -1.38
C VAL A 77 8.80 -10.19 -0.88
N ALA A 78 7.52 -10.05 -1.27
CA ALA A 78 6.46 -11.00 -0.91
C ALA A 78 6.79 -12.42 -1.33
N LYS A 79 7.24 -12.58 -2.59
CA LYS A 79 7.67 -13.88 -3.13
C LYS A 79 8.88 -14.45 -2.41
N GLU A 80 9.91 -13.64 -2.17
CA GLU A 80 11.14 -14.04 -1.49
C GLU A 80 10.89 -14.54 -0.07
N LEU A 81 10.08 -13.78 0.69
CA LEU A 81 9.79 -14.07 2.10
C LEU A 81 8.59 -14.99 2.30
N ALA A 82 7.87 -15.31 1.22
CA ALA A 82 6.62 -16.06 1.22
C ALA A 82 5.58 -15.45 2.18
N VAL A 83 5.38 -14.14 2.15
CA VAL A 83 4.42 -13.37 2.97
C VAL A 83 3.37 -12.67 2.13
N VAL A 84 2.21 -12.41 2.71
CA VAL A 84 1.16 -11.59 2.08
C VAL A 84 1.38 -10.13 2.46
N LEU A 85 1.37 -9.24 1.45
CA LEU A 85 1.61 -7.82 1.61
C LEU A 85 0.48 -7.00 0.96
N PRO A 86 -0.45 -6.43 1.73
CA PRO A 86 -1.29 -5.33 1.25
C PRO A 86 -0.45 -4.06 1.14
N ILE A 87 -0.28 -3.54 -0.08
CA ILE A 87 0.56 -2.37 -0.38
C ILE A 87 -0.32 -1.18 -0.74
N SER A 88 -0.34 -0.18 0.13
CA SER A 88 -1.03 1.09 -0.11
C SER A 88 -0.20 1.98 -1.02
N PHE A 89 -0.85 2.59 -2.04
CA PHE A 89 -0.18 3.45 -3.01
C PHE A 89 -1.14 4.51 -3.58
N TYR A 90 -0.56 5.60 -4.11
CA TYR A 90 -1.30 6.62 -4.83
C TYR A 90 -1.45 6.19 -6.29
N GLU A 91 -2.67 5.72 -6.64
CA GLU A 91 -2.98 5.20 -7.97
C GLU A 91 -3.41 6.31 -8.93
N ARG A 92 -2.87 6.26 -10.15
CA ARG A 92 -3.41 6.96 -11.32
C ARG A 92 -3.96 5.93 -12.31
N ASP A 93 -5.24 6.03 -12.60
CA ASP A 93 -5.91 5.25 -13.64
C ASP A 93 -6.39 6.20 -14.73
N ILE A 94 -5.64 6.24 -15.84
CA ILE A 94 -5.81 7.21 -16.94
C ILE A 94 -5.77 8.66 -16.40
N ASN A 95 -6.93 9.26 -16.15
CA ASN A 95 -7.10 10.64 -15.69
C ASN A 95 -7.75 10.71 -14.30
N VAL A 96 -7.90 9.58 -13.61
CA VAL A 96 -8.54 9.49 -12.31
C VAL A 96 -7.51 9.05 -11.27
N TYR A 97 -7.65 9.55 -10.06
CA TYR A 97 -6.69 9.34 -8.98
C TYR A 97 -7.39 8.70 -7.79
N TYR A 98 -6.75 7.67 -7.23
CA TYR A 98 -7.31 6.90 -6.12
C TYR A 98 -6.29 6.67 -5.01
N ASN A 99 -6.80 6.56 -3.79
CA ASN A 99 -6.07 5.97 -2.68
C ASN A 99 -6.35 4.46 -2.71
N SER A 100 -5.34 3.66 -3.00
CA SER A 100 -5.51 2.24 -3.37
C SER A 100 -4.63 1.32 -2.55
N VAL A 101 -5.07 0.06 -2.44
CA VAL A 101 -4.30 -1.04 -1.86
C VAL A 101 -4.22 -2.17 -2.88
N ALA A 102 -3.01 -2.54 -3.26
CA ALA A 102 -2.74 -3.76 -4.02
C ALA A 102 -2.51 -4.92 -3.05
N VAL A 103 -3.27 -5.99 -3.16
CA VAL A 103 -3.08 -7.19 -2.32
C VAL A 103 -2.14 -8.15 -3.05
N ILE A 104 -0.94 -8.31 -2.51
CA ILE A 104 0.11 -9.16 -3.05
C ILE A 104 0.17 -10.46 -2.24
N ASP A 105 0.01 -11.60 -2.91
CA ASP A 105 0.10 -12.92 -2.25
C ASP A 105 1.55 -13.37 -2.07
N ALA A 106 1.72 -14.42 -1.31
CA ALA A 106 3.01 -14.99 -0.90
C ALA A 106 3.86 -15.56 -2.06
N ASP A 107 3.32 -15.66 -3.26
CA ASP A 107 4.06 -16.00 -4.48
C ASP A 107 4.48 -14.75 -5.30
N GLY A 108 4.11 -13.55 -4.83
CA GLY A 108 4.34 -12.27 -5.47
C GLY A 108 3.27 -11.86 -6.48
N SER A 109 2.22 -12.65 -6.66
CA SER A 109 1.11 -12.29 -7.54
C SER A 109 0.23 -11.22 -6.92
N ILE A 110 -0.27 -10.27 -7.74
CA ILE A 110 -1.28 -9.30 -7.32
C ILE A 110 -2.65 -9.95 -7.47
N LEU A 111 -3.34 -10.20 -6.35
CA LEU A 111 -4.67 -10.78 -6.34
C LEU A 111 -5.76 -9.79 -6.77
N GLY A 112 -5.52 -8.50 -6.57
CA GLY A 112 -6.40 -7.44 -6.97
C GLY A 112 -6.11 -6.13 -6.26
N VAL A 113 -6.93 -5.12 -6.57
CA VAL A 113 -6.84 -3.77 -5.98
C VAL A 113 -8.16 -3.41 -5.33
N TYR A 114 -8.06 -2.77 -4.17
CA TYR A 114 -9.14 -2.05 -3.53
C TYR A 114 -8.85 -0.55 -3.59
N ARG A 115 -9.81 0.23 -4.06
CA ARG A 115 -9.80 1.69 -4.05
C ARG A 115 -10.63 2.19 -2.88
N LYS A 116 -10.06 3.02 -2.04
CA LYS A 116 -10.71 3.59 -0.84
C LYS A 116 -12.04 4.23 -1.21
N THR A 117 -13.14 3.72 -0.66
CA THR A 117 -14.50 4.17 -1.01
C THR A 117 -14.88 5.47 -0.31
N HIS A 118 -14.57 5.59 0.98
CA HIS A 118 -14.92 6.76 1.79
C HIS A 118 -13.71 7.67 1.96
N ILE A 119 -13.72 8.81 1.26
CA ILE A 119 -12.63 9.77 1.25
C ILE A 119 -12.91 10.86 2.29
N PRO A 120 -12.07 11.02 3.32
CA PRO A 120 -12.21 12.10 4.29
C PRO A 120 -11.85 13.44 3.68
N ASP A 121 -12.37 14.52 4.28
CA ASP A 121 -12.01 15.89 3.91
C ASP A 121 -12.15 16.79 5.14
N ASP A 122 -11.04 17.04 5.81
CA ASP A 122 -10.97 17.88 6.99
C ASP A 122 -9.61 18.58 7.05
N HIS A 123 -9.43 19.43 8.03
CA HIS A 123 -8.16 20.11 8.28
C HIS A 123 -7.03 19.08 8.48
N TYR A 124 -5.95 19.19 7.71
CA TYR A 124 -4.84 18.22 7.60
C TYR A 124 -5.19 16.86 6.98
N TYR A 125 -6.42 16.66 6.50
CA TYR A 125 -6.87 15.43 5.83
C TYR A 125 -7.66 15.77 4.56
N GLN A 126 -7.04 16.55 3.66
CA GLN A 126 -7.69 17.09 2.47
C GLN A 126 -7.66 16.08 1.30
N GLU A 127 -8.06 14.85 1.59
CA GLU A 127 -7.97 13.74 0.64
C GLU A 127 -8.90 13.90 -0.56
N LYS A 128 -10.06 14.56 -0.42
CA LYS A 128 -10.96 14.83 -1.56
C LYS A 128 -10.38 15.73 -2.63
N PHE A 129 -9.33 16.47 -2.31
CA PHE A 129 -8.59 17.23 -3.32
C PHE A 129 -7.83 16.32 -4.27
N TYR A 130 -7.37 15.15 -3.79
CA TYR A 130 -6.52 14.23 -4.54
C TYR A 130 -7.26 13.02 -5.08
N PHE A 131 -8.18 12.44 -4.32
CA PHE A 131 -8.73 11.12 -4.58
C PHE A 131 -10.21 11.16 -4.93
N THR A 132 -10.55 10.38 -5.94
CA THR A 132 -11.92 10.03 -6.28
C THR A 132 -12.37 8.87 -5.37
N PRO A 133 -13.64 8.82 -4.92
CA PRO A 133 -14.19 7.66 -4.25
C PRO A 133 -13.99 6.38 -5.07
N GLY A 134 -13.55 5.32 -4.40
CA GLY A 134 -13.25 4.06 -5.06
C GLY A 134 -14.47 3.37 -5.67
N ASP A 135 -14.25 2.70 -6.78
CA ASP A 135 -15.25 2.03 -7.63
C ASP A 135 -15.10 0.50 -7.64
N THR A 136 -14.13 -0.06 -6.91
CA THR A 136 -13.86 -1.50 -6.89
C THR A 136 -14.83 -2.32 -6.04
N GLY A 137 -15.66 -1.67 -5.21
CA GLY A 137 -16.47 -2.33 -4.20
C GLY A 137 -15.64 -2.96 -3.08
N PHE A 138 -16.33 -3.57 -2.12
CA PHE A 138 -15.68 -4.31 -1.04
C PHE A 138 -15.41 -5.74 -1.49
N LYS A 139 -14.14 -6.19 -1.31
CA LYS A 139 -13.67 -7.49 -1.77
C LYS A 139 -12.98 -8.26 -0.66
N VAL A 140 -12.93 -9.57 -0.84
CA VAL A 140 -12.14 -10.49 -0.03
C VAL A 140 -11.30 -11.32 -1.00
N TRP A 141 -10.06 -11.61 -0.64
CA TRP A 141 -9.15 -12.41 -1.46
C TRP A 141 -8.72 -13.68 -0.74
N ASP A 142 -8.71 -14.78 -1.47
CA ASP A 142 -8.12 -16.03 -0.99
C ASP A 142 -6.60 -15.93 -1.12
N THR A 143 -5.93 -15.75 0.01
CA THR A 143 -4.47 -15.71 0.08
C THR A 143 -3.92 -17.06 0.54
N ARG A 144 -2.62 -17.26 0.40
CA ARG A 144 -1.94 -18.45 0.92
C ARG A 144 -2.24 -18.73 2.41
N TYR A 145 -2.47 -17.71 3.22
CA TYR A 145 -2.61 -17.85 4.66
C TYR A 145 -4.03 -17.69 5.19
N GLY A 146 -4.94 -17.17 4.42
CA GLY A 146 -6.34 -16.99 4.79
C GLY A 146 -7.09 -16.07 3.84
N LYS A 147 -8.37 -15.92 4.13
CA LYS A 147 -9.29 -15.08 3.38
C LYS A 147 -9.54 -13.80 4.13
#